data_3a1fba9eb22cc78dc573eae01da33ae7
#
_entry.id   3a1fba9eb22cc78dc573eae01da33ae7
#
_cell.length_a   1.000
_cell.length_b   1.000
_cell.length_c   1.000
_cell.angle_alpha   90.00
_cell.angle_beta   90.00
_cell.angle_gamma   90.00
#
_symmetry.space_group_name_H-M   'P 1'
#
loop_
_entity.id
_entity.type
_entity.pdbx_description
1 polymer ?
#
loop_
_entity_poly.entity_id
_entity_poly.type
_entity_poly.pdbx_seq_one_letter_code
_entity_poly.pdbx_strand_id
1 'polypeptide(L)'
;MPYTIPNNSCVGCDNCRPQCPTGAIKLENDKYWIDPCLCNNCEGYYPEPQCVIACPTNSPIPWHAKRGRCKVDLREVTSPDLFSNGKSNPFASAIVIWEACNLLSQRASLPWETDEQGNLCYRRQVNQGKGAIAFHLTTSPQSSEPVTQLAAVETLDIRAACLHLIFAAYATTLDQPWEQEFTVDERQLEKYLGLEKRKDLSKNVKLTLINNLVQQACSLVVSIDWPQQGMLKGFSIKGSRLWELVQVQRHFQEDNLGCKYLVGLTFKIRAGVWAQYFLNKQACKERTAFYQYGSLPKSLLTTVMSIWQQHEGAARLMLWLLFKTKMGASQRITVPTLMRVAYGEEKIAQACRQREERKRLLRTFEHDLEVLNHHGMKSVFDPVTYPPTIQPLWARIVDIPEDPDEALEFWINDGSGTSRLTDVSPRGKWNLLMNARILSFSLP
;
A
#
# COMPACT_ATOMS: atom_id res chain seq x y z
N MET A 1 -29.80 4.78 4.18
CA MET A 1 -29.60 4.47 2.73
C MET A 1 -29.24 5.76 2.04
N PRO A 2 -28.29 5.77 1.08
CA PRO A 2 -27.98 7.00 0.35
C PRO A 2 -29.15 7.49 -0.48
N TYR A 3 -29.11 8.77 -0.87
CA TYR A 3 -30.09 9.41 -1.75
C TYR A 3 -29.53 9.53 -3.16
N THR A 4 -30.41 9.76 -4.13
CA THR A 4 -30.06 10.06 -5.53
C THR A 4 -30.95 11.18 -6.07
N ILE A 5 -30.47 11.89 -7.10
CA ILE A 5 -31.23 12.95 -7.78
C ILE A 5 -31.57 12.46 -9.20
N PRO A 6 -32.85 12.19 -9.51
CA PRO A 6 -33.29 11.85 -10.87
C PRO A 6 -33.13 13.06 -11.80
N ASN A 7 -32.59 12.84 -13.01
CA ASN A 7 -32.34 13.90 -13.99
C ASN A 7 -33.61 14.71 -14.39
N ASN A 8 -34.76 14.07 -14.40
CA ASN A 8 -35.98 14.66 -14.92
C ASN A 8 -36.77 15.49 -13.88
N SER A 9 -36.40 15.43 -12.61
CA SER A 9 -37.09 16.14 -11.53
C SER A 9 -36.26 17.30 -10.93
N CYS A 10 -34.95 17.33 -11.21
CA CYS A 10 -34.09 18.39 -10.71
C CYS A 10 -34.17 19.63 -11.58
N VAL A 11 -34.47 20.79 -10.96
CA VAL A 11 -34.57 22.09 -11.65
C VAL A 11 -33.22 22.88 -11.62
N GLY A 12 -32.17 22.31 -11.09
CA GLY A 12 -30.83 22.92 -11.10
C GLY A 12 -30.66 24.12 -10.13
N CYS A 13 -31.47 24.24 -9.09
CA CYS A 13 -31.49 25.42 -8.20
C CYS A 13 -30.31 25.50 -7.21
N ASP A 14 -29.50 24.45 -7.08
CA ASP A 14 -28.34 24.35 -6.17
C ASP A 14 -28.62 24.45 -4.65
N ASN A 15 -29.86 24.53 -4.22
CA ASN A 15 -30.21 24.72 -2.80
C ASN A 15 -29.75 23.54 -1.91
N CYS A 16 -29.67 22.32 -2.44
CA CYS A 16 -29.35 21.12 -1.69
C CYS A 16 -27.83 20.93 -1.45
N ARG A 17 -26.98 21.44 -2.36
CA ARG A 17 -25.52 21.22 -2.28
C ARG A 17 -24.88 21.86 -1.05
N PRO A 18 -25.12 23.15 -0.73
CA PRO A 18 -24.54 23.79 0.46
C PRO A 18 -25.10 23.22 1.77
N GLN A 19 -26.26 22.55 1.74
CA GLN A 19 -26.87 21.93 2.92
C GLN A 19 -26.35 20.50 3.20
N CYS A 20 -25.56 19.92 2.28
CA CYS A 20 -25.07 18.57 2.45
C CYS A 20 -23.85 18.53 3.39
N PRO A 21 -23.95 17.94 4.61
CA PRO A 21 -22.85 18.00 5.60
C PRO A 21 -21.65 17.16 5.19
N THR A 22 -21.83 16.16 4.33
CA THR A 22 -20.75 15.29 3.84
C THR A 22 -20.21 15.74 2.49
N GLY A 23 -20.75 16.83 1.89
CA GLY A 23 -20.36 17.26 0.56
C GLY A 23 -20.64 16.23 -0.55
N ALA A 24 -21.60 15.34 -0.34
CA ALA A 24 -21.93 14.28 -1.29
C ALA A 24 -22.57 14.79 -2.59
N ILE A 25 -23.13 16.00 -2.61
CA ILE A 25 -23.80 16.54 -3.79
C ILE A 25 -22.78 17.23 -4.69
N LYS A 26 -22.67 16.74 -5.93
CA LYS A 26 -21.72 17.19 -6.93
C LYS A 26 -22.46 17.75 -8.15
N LEU A 27 -21.82 18.69 -8.85
CA LEU A 27 -22.26 19.19 -10.15
C LEU A 27 -21.27 18.68 -11.21
N GLU A 28 -21.78 18.00 -12.22
CA GLU A 28 -20.99 17.45 -13.31
C GLU A 28 -21.80 17.51 -14.61
N ASN A 29 -21.24 18.11 -15.67
CA ASN A 29 -21.94 18.33 -16.95
C ASN A 29 -23.32 19.01 -16.78
N ASP A 30 -23.38 20.06 -15.95
CA ASP A 30 -24.59 20.83 -15.63
C ASP A 30 -25.72 20.00 -14.96
N LYS A 31 -25.38 18.84 -14.38
CA LYS A 31 -26.32 17.98 -13.67
C LYS A 31 -25.86 17.73 -12.24
N TYR A 32 -26.81 17.86 -11.30
CA TYR A 32 -26.56 17.49 -9.91
C TYR A 32 -26.76 16.01 -9.71
N TRP A 33 -25.84 15.41 -8.96
CA TRP A 33 -25.91 14.02 -8.55
C TRP A 33 -25.38 13.87 -7.12
N ILE A 34 -25.76 12.80 -6.44
CA ILE A 34 -25.31 12.49 -5.08
C ILE A 34 -24.35 11.33 -5.15
N ASP A 35 -23.14 11.54 -4.61
CA ASP A 35 -22.14 10.49 -4.47
C ASP A 35 -22.61 9.51 -3.37
N PRO A 36 -22.96 8.26 -3.72
CA PRO A 36 -23.47 7.30 -2.74
C PRO A 36 -22.40 6.85 -1.72
N CYS A 37 -21.12 7.08 -2.03
CA CYS A 37 -20.03 6.77 -1.13
C CYS A 37 -19.85 7.84 -0.03
N LEU A 38 -20.22 9.08 -0.32
CA LEU A 38 -20.18 10.19 0.63
C LEU A 38 -21.52 10.39 1.35
N CYS A 39 -22.62 9.97 0.74
CA CYS A 39 -23.97 10.15 1.30
C CYS A 39 -24.22 9.13 2.42
N ASN A 40 -24.20 9.60 3.66
CA ASN A 40 -24.54 8.84 4.85
C ASN A 40 -25.98 9.09 5.36
N ASN A 41 -26.87 9.63 4.52
CA ASN A 41 -28.24 9.99 4.91
C ASN A 41 -28.30 11.08 6.01
N CYS A 42 -27.32 11.95 6.06
CA CYS A 42 -27.08 12.98 7.10
C CYS A 42 -26.94 12.39 8.53
N GLU A 43 -26.74 11.07 8.66
CA GLU A 43 -26.57 10.42 9.96
C GLU A 43 -25.37 11.00 10.73
N GLY A 44 -25.62 11.34 12.00
CA GLY A 44 -24.63 12.01 12.86
C GLY A 44 -24.59 13.53 12.74
N TYR A 45 -25.33 14.13 11.78
CA TYR A 45 -25.40 15.59 11.59
C TYR A 45 -26.82 16.13 11.80
N TYR A 46 -27.82 15.47 11.20
CA TYR A 46 -29.21 15.94 11.22
C TYR A 46 -30.17 14.74 11.34
N PRO A 47 -31.37 14.95 11.96
CA PRO A 47 -32.36 13.89 12.09
C PRO A 47 -33.01 13.52 10.76
N GLU A 48 -32.99 14.43 9.77
CA GLU A 48 -33.59 14.23 8.45
C GLU A 48 -32.64 14.66 7.32
N PRO A 49 -32.76 14.08 6.11
CA PRO A 49 -31.91 14.38 4.96
C PRO A 49 -32.08 15.82 4.50
N GLN A 50 -31.08 16.67 4.67
CA GLN A 50 -31.13 18.10 4.36
C GLN A 50 -31.34 18.38 2.86
N CYS A 51 -30.83 17.52 2.00
CA CYS A 51 -31.03 17.64 0.55
C CYS A 51 -32.51 17.52 0.15
N VAL A 52 -33.31 16.74 0.88
CA VAL A 52 -34.75 16.60 0.64
C VAL A 52 -35.48 17.86 1.13
N ILE A 53 -35.17 18.32 2.35
CA ILE A 53 -35.83 19.50 2.95
C ILE A 53 -35.56 20.76 2.12
N ALA A 54 -34.33 20.93 1.64
CA ALA A 54 -33.92 22.11 0.88
C ALA A 54 -34.40 22.10 -0.58
N CYS A 55 -34.87 20.95 -1.08
CA CYS A 55 -35.25 20.81 -2.49
C CYS A 55 -36.68 21.26 -2.75
N PRO A 56 -36.94 22.30 -3.58
CA PRO A 56 -38.27 22.80 -3.86
C PRO A 56 -39.13 21.82 -4.66
N THR A 57 -38.51 20.84 -5.33
CA THR A 57 -39.18 19.84 -6.17
C THR A 57 -39.15 18.44 -5.57
N ASN A 58 -38.63 18.28 -4.35
CA ASN A 58 -38.45 16.97 -3.70
C ASN A 58 -37.71 15.96 -4.58
N SER A 59 -36.77 16.46 -5.41
CA SER A 59 -36.00 15.62 -6.35
C SER A 59 -35.12 14.56 -5.70
N PRO A 60 -34.42 14.79 -4.58
CA PRO A 60 -33.67 13.75 -3.93
C PRO A 60 -34.60 12.66 -3.38
N ILE A 61 -34.42 11.43 -3.86
CA ILE A 61 -35.19 10.25 -3.43
C ILE A 61 -34.26 9.20 -2.81
N PRO A 62 -34.75 8.36 -1.87
CA PRO A 62 -34.00 7.24 -1.37
C PRO A 62 -33.54 6.33 -2.51
N TRP A 63 -32.26 5.99 -2.50
CA TRP A 63 -31.70 5.14 -3.53
C TRP A 63 -32.02 3.68 -3.27
N HIS A 64 -32.80 3.09 -4.16
CA HIS A 64 -33.12 1.67 -4.16
C HIS A 64 -32.47 1.03 -5.40
N ALA A 65 -31.51 0.14 -5.20
CA ALA A 65 -30.91 -0.61 -6.29
C ALA A 65 -31.96 -1.51 -6.98
N LYS A 66 -32.45 -1.10 -8.14
CA LYS A 66 -33.31 -1.92 -8.99
C LYS A 66 -32.47 -2.68 -10.01
N ARG A 67 -32.72 -3.99 -10.15
CA ARG A 67 -32.16 -4.82 -11.20
C ARG A 67 -32.78 -4.45 -12.55
N GLY A 68 -32.04 -3.81 -13.43
CA GLY A 68 -32.45 -3.47 -14.79
C GLY A 68 -31.27 -3.46 -15.76
N ARG A 69 -31.51 -3.64 -17.07
CA ARG A 69 -30.49 -3.44 -18.12
C ARG A 69 -30.40 -1.93 -18.38
N CYS A 70 -29.29 -1.34 -17.98
CA CYS A 70 -29.07 0.09 -18.11
C CYS A 70 -28.02 0.37 -19.20
N LYS A 71 -28.07 1.55 -19.83
CA LYS A 71 -27.04 2.01 -20.75
C LYS A 71 -25.76 2.29 -19.96
N VAL A 72 -24.67 1.70 -20.39
CA VAL A 72 -23.36 1.92 -19.80
C VAL A 72 -22.66 3.02 -20.61
N ASP A 73 -22.15 4.03 -19.94
CA ASP A 73 -21.32 5.04 -20.59
C ASP A 73 -20.09 4.40 -21.25
N LEU A 74 -19.69 4.92 -22.41
CA LEU A 74 -18.47 4.50 -23.10
C LEU A 74 -17.27 4.78 -22.18
N ARG A 75 -16.53 3.73 -21.86
CA ARG A 75 -15.29 3.84 -21.07
C ARG A 75 -14.11 4.11 -21.97
N GLU A 76 -13.16 4.90 -21.47
CA GLU A 76 -11.89 5.06 -22.15
C GLU A 76 -11.13 3.72 -22.22
N VAL A 77 -10.31 3.55 -23.26
CA VAL A 77 -9.47 2.37 -23.41
C VAL A 77 -8.40 2.38 -22.33
N THR A 78 -8.36 1.31 -21.55
CA THR A 78 -7.36 1.14 -20.49
C THR A 78 -6.03 0.67 -21.04
N SER A 79 -4.95 0.96 -20.30
CA SER A 79 -3.64 0.37 -20.57
C SER A 79 -3.71 -1.17 -20.46
N PRO A 80 -2.84 -1.92 -21.17
CA PRO A 80 -2.84 -3.38 -21.16
C PRO A 80 -2.75 -3.99 -19.77
N ASP A 81 -3.30 -5.22 -19.61
CA ASP A 81 -3.20 -5.96 -18.34
C ASP A 81 -1.73 -6.26 -17.99
N LEU A 82 -1.32 -5.85 -16.79
CA LEU A 82 0.04 -6.05 -16.30
C LEU A 82 0.41 -7.53 -16.17
N PHE A 83 -0.53 -8.36 -15.74
CA PHE A 83 -0.26 -9.78 -15.43
C PHE A 83 -0.84 -10.70 -16.51
N SER A 84 -0.59 -10.41 -17.77
CA SER A 84 -1.03 -11.26 -18.89
C SER A 84 -0.49 -12.68 -18.80
N ASN A 85 0.72 -12.89 -18.23
CA ASN A 85 1.30 -14.19 -17.95
C ASN A 85 0.76 -14.85 -16.65
N GLY A 86 -0.13 -14.19 -15.92
CA GLY A 86 -0.74 -14.63 -14.68
C GLY A 86 0.18 -14.63 -13.44
N LYS A 87 1.47 -14.38 -13.57
CA LYS A 87 2.46 -14.56 -12.49
C LYS A 87 3.12 -13.25 -12.04
N SER A 88 3.84 -12.59 -12.91
CA SER A 88 4.64 -11.42 -12.54
C SER A 88 4.79 -10.43 -13.69
N ASN A 89 5.12 -9.18 -13.34
CA ASN A 89 5.42 -8.13 -14.31
C ASN A 89 6.66 -7.34 -13.88
N PRO A 90 7.47 -6.81 -14.81
CA PRO A 90 8.51 -5.84 -14.47
C PRO A 90 7.92 -4.59 -13.80
N PHE A 91 8.60 -4.06 -12.80
CA PHE A 91 8.24 -2.79 -12.15
C PHE A 91 9.48 -1.97 -11.79
N ALA A 92 9.31 -0.68 -11.69
CA ALA A 92 10.36 0.21 -11.24
C ALA A 92 10.71 -0.06 -9.76
N SER A 93 11.84 -0.70 -9.51
CA SER A 93 12.35 -0.97 -8.16
C SER A 93 13.24 0.16 -7.63
N ALA A 94 13.00 1.39 -8.10
CA ALA A 94 13.76 2.58 -7.71
C ALA A 94 13.62 2.87 -6.21
N ILE A 95 14.69 3.39 -5.61
CA ILE A 95 14.71 3.74 -4.18
C ILE A 95 13.57 4.70 -3.79
N VAL A 96 13.17 5.58 -4.69
CA VAL A 96 12.05 6.52 -4.48
C VAL A 96 10.74 5.77 -4.26
N ILE A 97 10.46 4.72 -5.05
CA ILE A 97 9.27 3.89 -4.90
C ILE A 97 9.37 3.04 -3.62
N TRP A 98 10.56 2.52 -3.33
CA TRP A 98 10.79 1.76 -2.09
C TRP A 98 10.47 2.60 -0.85
N GLU A 99 11.02 3.82 -0.77
CA GLU A 99 10.77 4.70 0.38
C GLU A 99 9.31 5.17 0.44
N ALA A 100 8.63 5.38 -0.69
CA ALA A 100 7.20 5.66 -0.72
C ALA A 100 6.37 4.49 -0.17
N CYS A 101 6.71 3.24 -0.52
CA CYS A 101 6.08 2.06 0.07
C CYS A 101 6.38 1.95 1.57
N ASN A 102 7.61 2.24 2.02
CA ASN A 102 7.98 2.29 3.43
C ASN A 102 7.15 3.31 4.20
N LEU A 103 6.96 4.51 3.61
CA LEU A 103 6.18 5.58 4.22
C LEU A 103 4.73 5.14 4.47
N LEU A 104 4.06 4.58 3.47
CA LEU A 104 2.69 4.10 3.60
C LEU A 104 2.57 2.89 4.55
N SER A 105 3.59 2.05 4.62
CA SER A 105 3.57 0.86 5.47
C SER A 105 3.91 1.15 6.93
N GLN A 106 4.87 2.02 7.20
CA GLN A 106 5.36 2.30 8.56
C GLN A 106 4.71 3.53 9.21
N ARG A 107 4.16 4.45 8.40
CA ARG A 107 3.35 5.60 8.87
C ARG A 107 4.04 6.41 9.98
N ALA A 108 3.34 6.62 11.11
CA ALA A 108 3.86 7.34 12.27
C ALA A 108 5.08 6.69 12.95
N SER A 109 5.40 5.42 12.63
CA SER A 109 6.61 4.75 13.15
C SER A 109 7.91 5.26 12.53
N LEU A 110 7.84 6.05 11.43
CA LEU A 110 9.02 6.69 10.83
C LEU A 110 9.42 7.96 11.58
N PRO A 111 10.70 8.36 11.52
CA PRO A 111 11.18 9.61 12.10
C PRO A 111 10.72 10.78 11.21
N TRP A 112 9.54 11.30 11.49
CA TRP A 112 9.03 12.51 10.86
C TRP A 112 9.71 13.75 11.44
N GLU A 113 10.03 14.69 10.56
CA GLU A 113 10.66 15.97 10.89
C GLU A 113 9.75 17.11 10.39
N THR A 114 9.94 18.31 10.92
CA THR A 114 9.28 19.51 10.42
C THR A 114 10.29 20.28 9.57
N ASP A 115 9.91 20.63 8.34
CA ASP A 115 10.76 21.42 7.46
C ASP A 115 10.78 22.91 7.86
N GLU A 116 11.58 23.73 7.17
CA GLU A 116 11.71 25.17 7.41
C GLU A 116 10.39 25.94 7.20
N GLN A 117 9.42 25.35 6.49
CA GLN A 117 8.11 25.92 6.21
C GLN A 117 7.04 25.46 7.20
N GLY A 118 7.39 24.62 8.17
CA GLY A 118 6.47 24.07 9.17
C GLY A 118 5.70 22.83 8.68
N ASN A 119 6.04 22.26 7.53
CA ASN A 119 5.38 21.08 7.02
C ASN A 119 6.07 19.80 7.52
N LEU A 120 5.25 18.79 7.82
CA LEU A 120 5.74 17.48 8.20
C LEU A 120 6.38 16.79 6.99
N CYS A 121 7.63 16.35 7.14
CA CYS A 121 8.36 15.63 6.12
C CYS A 121 9.05 14.38 6.67
N TYR A 122 9.13 13.36 5.85
CA TYR A 122 9.98 12.20 6.09
C TYR A 122 11.21 12.30 5.20
N ARG A 123 12.39 12.32 5.81
CA ARG A 123 13.67 12.46 5.10
C ARG A 123 14.50 11.18 5.19
N ARG A 124 14.92 10.68 4.04
CA ARG A 124 15.85 9.56 3.91
C ARG A 124 17.18 10.04 3.36
N GLN A 125 18.25 9.88 4.12
CA GLN A 125 19.59 10.12 3.62
C GLN A 125 20.04 9.01 2.66
N VAL A 126 20.70 9.39 1.58
CA VAL A 126 21.26 8.51 0.56
C VAL A 126 22.74 8.80 0.35
N ASN A 127 23.46 7.86 -0.28
CA ASN A 127 24.89 8.01 -0.57
C ASN A 127 25.74 8.42 0.67
N GLN A 128 25.58 7.69 1.78
CA GLN A 128 26.30 7.96 3.02
C GLN A 128 26.10 9.40 3.56
N GLY A 129 24.89 9.93 3.41
CA GLY A 129 24.54 11.25 3.91
C GLY A 129 24.87 12.42 2.97
N LYS A 130 25.41 12.15 1.79
CA LYS A 130 25.72 13.21 0.81
C LYS A 130 24.53 13.71 0.01
N GLY A 131 23.38 13.01 0.09
CA GLY A 131 22.12 13.38 -0.55
C GLY A 131 20.94 12.95 0.28
N ALA A 132 19.74 13.36 -0.12
CA ALA A 132 18.50 13.06 0.58
C ALA A 132 17.32 12.90 -0.37
N ILE A 133 16.36 12.07 0.05
CA ILE A 133 15.02 12.00 -0.52
C ILE A 133 14.07 12.41 0.60
N ALA A 134 13.25 13.43 0.37
CA ALA A 134 12.26 13.91 1.32
C ALA A 134 10.85 13.76 0.75
N PHE A 135 9.92 13.30 1.57
CA PHE A 135 8.53 13.15 1.20
C PHE A 135 7.64 14.03 2.06
N HIS A 136 6.64 14.63 1.42
CA HIS A 136 5.58 15.40 2.06
C HIS A 136 4.24 14.84 1.62
N LEU A 137 3.23 14.96 2.50
CA LEU A 137 1.84 14.70 2.13
C LEU A 137 1.23 16.00 1.60
N THR A 138 0.57 15.93 0.44
CA THR A 138 -0.30 17.03 0.02
C THR A 138 -1.56 17.02 0.89
N THR A 139 -1.56 17.81 1.94
CA THR A 139 -2.78 18.09 2.72
C THR A 139 -3.63 19.11 1.97
N SER A 140 -4.95 19.02 2.14
CA SER A 140 -5.85 20.10 1.69
C SER A 140 -5.42 21.43 2.28
N PRO A 141 -5.58 22.57 1.57
CA PRO A 141 -5.12 23.90 2.01
C PRO A 141 -5.66 24.39 3.37
N GLN A 142 -6.55 23.63 3.99
CA GLN A 142 -7.22 23.99 5.26
C GLN A 142 -6.56 23.42 6.52
N SER A 143 -5.49 22.64 6.43
CA SER A 143 -4.82 22.05 7.59
C SER A 143 -3.34 22.42 7.64
N SER A 144 -3.05 23.61 8.15
CA SER A 144 -1.68 24.12 8.30
C SER A 144 -0.99 23.74 9.62
N GLU A 145 -1.68 23.06 10.55
CA GLU A 145 -1.09 22.71 11.84
C GLU A 145 -0.36 21.35 11.81
N PRO A 146 0.86 21.23 12.37
CA PRO A 146 1.65 20.00 12.41
C PRO A 146 0.92 18.81 13.05
N VAL A 147 0.09 19.07 14.07
CA VAL A 147 -0.73 18.04 14.75
C VAL A 147 -1.74 17.40 13.79
N THR A 148 -2.36 18.21 12.92
CA THR A 148 -3.30 17.74 11.91
C THR A 148 -2.59 16.91 10.83
N GLN A 149 -1.34 17.26 10.50
CA GLN A 149 -0.53 16.53 9.52
C GLN A 149 -0.11 15.15 10.04
N LEU A 150 0.27 15.03 11.33
CA LEU A 150 0.61 13.75 11.94
C LEU A 150 -0.61 12.83 12.02
N ALA A 151 -1.78 13.36 12.36
CA ALA A 151 -3.03 12.59 12.31
C ALA A 151 -3.34 12.08 10.89
N ALA A 152 -3.05 12.88 9.85
CA ALA A 152 -3.19 12.46 8.46
C ALA A 152 -2.24 11.29 8.11
N VAL A 153 -1.02 11.28 8.65
CA VAL A 153 -0.08 10.15 8.50
C VAL A 153 -0.64 8.86 9.11
N GLU A 154 -1.30 8.95 10.25
CA GLU A 154 -1.90 7.77 10.92
C GLU A 154 -3.06 7.16 10.12
N THR A 155 -3.76 7.97 9.32
CA THR A 155 -4.86 7.50 8.45
C THR A 155 -4.39 6.82 7.16
N LEU A 156 -3.09 6.86 6.85
CA LEU A 156 -2.55 6.19 5.67
C LEU A 156 -2.79 4.69 5.72
N ASP A 157 -3.13 4.12 4.58
CA ASP A 157 -3.43 2.71 4.45
C ASP A 157 -2.25 1.97 3.81
N ILE A 158 -1.75 0.95 4.49
CA ILE A 158 -0.65 0.10 3.97
C ILE A 158 -0.98 -0.47 2.59
N ARG A 159 -2.25 -0.70 2.29
CA ARG A 159 -2.70 -1.21 0.99
C ARG A 159 -2.41 -0.23 -0.16
N ALA A 160 -2.31 1.07 0.12
CA ALA A 160 -1.93 2.06 -0.88
C ALA A 160 -0.49 1.85 -1.40
N ALA A 161 0.39 1.17 -0.63
CA ALA A 161 1.70 0.75 -1.12
C ALA A 161 1.61 -0.22 -2.32
N CYS A 162 0.56 -1.06 -2.37
CA CYS A 162 0.31 -1.92 -3.53
C CYS A 162 0.04 -1.09 -4.80
N LEU A 163 -0.59 0.08 -4.67
CA LEU A 163 -0.83 0.99 -5.79
C LEU A 163 0.48 1.58 -6.30
N HIS A 164 1.43 1.93 -5.42
CA HIS A 164 2.76 2.36 -5.86
C HIS A 164 3.45 1.30 -6.72
N LEU A 165 3.34 0.01 -6.32
CA LEU A 165 3.92 -1.10 -7.08
C LEU A 165 3.23 -1.28 -8.43
N ILE A 166 1.89 -1.21 -8.48
CA ILE A 166 1.09 -1.28 -9.71
C ILE A 166 1.45 -0.12 -10.65
N PHE A 167 1.47 1.12 -10.14
CA PHE A 167 1.80 2.29 -10.93
C PHE A 167 3.25 2.25 -11.44
N ALA A 168 4.19 1.77 -10.60
CA ALA A 168 5.57 1.56 -11.00
C ALA A 168 5.71 0.49 -12.10
N ALA A 169 4.83 -0.53 -12.10
CA ALA A 169 4.79 -1.53 -13.17
C ALA A 169 4.27 -0.91 -14.47
N TYR A 170 3.20 -0.13 -14.43
CA TYR A 170 2.72 0.60 -15.62
C TYR A 170 3.75 1.59 -16.14
N ALA A 171 4.37 2.39 -15.28
CA ALA A 171 5.40 3.35 -15.68
C ALA A 171 6.61 2.66 -16.36
N THR A 172 6.92 1.42 -15.98
CA THR A 172 8.02 0.65 -16.62
C THR A 172 7.70 0.22 -18.05
N THR A 173 6.42 0.17 -18.45
CA THR A 173 6.01 -0.18 -19.81
C THR A 173 6.11 1.01 -20.78
N LEU A 174 6.22 2.24 -20.28
CA LEU A 174 6.27 3.46 -21.05
C LEU A 174 7.73 3.85 -21.38
N ASP A 175 7.92 4.53 -22.50
CA ASP A 175 9.25 5.04 -22.88
C ASP A 175 9.64 6.30 -22.11
N GLN A 176 8.68 7.19 -21.92
CA GLN A 176 8.83 8.46 -21.17
C GLN A 176 7.71 8.62 -20.15
N PRO A 177 7.74 7.84 -19.02
CA PRO A 177 6.65 7.81 -18.06
C PRO A 177 6.37 9.14 -17.36
N TRP A 178 7.28 10.11 -17.42
CA TRP A 178 7.09 11.48 -16.90
C TRP A 178 6.32 12.41 -17.88
N GLU A 179 6.11 11.99 -19.12
CA GLU A 179 5.32 12.70 -20.14
C GLU A 179 4.10 11.90 -20.55
N GLN A 180 4.22 10.57 -20.59
CA GLN A 180 3.18 9.65 -21.01
C GLN A 180 2.31 9.24 -19.83
N GLU A 181 1.03 9.08 -20.11
CA GLU A 181 0.03 8.65 -19.13
C GLU A 181 -0.33 7.19 -19.33
N PHE A 182 -0.69 6.52 -18.25
CA PHE A 182 -1.34 5.22 -18.30
C PHE A 182 -2.74 5.33 -17.71
N THR A 183 -3.64 4.54 -18.24
CA THR A 183 -5.05 4.52 -17.82
C THR A 183 -5.38 3.17 -17.22
N VAL A 184 -5.90 3.17 -15.99
CA VAL A 184 -6.30 1.96 -15.27
C VAL A 184 -7.72 2.11 -14.74
N ASP A 185 -8.55 1.08 -14.90
CA ASP A 185 -9.91 1.07 -14.37
C ASP A 185 -10.03 0.28 -13.06
N GLU A 186 -11.19 0.42 -12.42
CA GLU A 186 -11.50 -0.29 -11.18
C GLU A 186 -11.46 -1.82 -11.34
N ARG A 187 -11.74 -2.36 -12.53
CA ARG A 187 -11.75 -3.81 -12.77
C ARG A 187 -10.35 -4.38 -12.76
N GLN A 188 -9.41 -3.68 -13.40
CA GLN A 188 -8.00 -4.06 -13.37
C GLN A 188 -7.48 -4.00 -11.92
N LEU A 189 -7.79 -2.92 -11.18
CA LEU A 189 -7.37 -2.79 -9.78
C LEU A 189 -8.03 -3.84 -8.87
N GLU A 190 -9.33 -4.12 -9.01
CA GLU A 190 -9.99 -5.22 -8.29
C GLU A 190 -9.29 -6.56 -8.52
N LYS A 191 -8.90 -6.84 -9.79
CA LYS A 191 -8.18 -8.06 -10.18
C LYS A 191 -6.78 -8.14 -9.58
N TYR A 192 -6.02 -7.03 -9.59
CA TYR A 192 -4.65 -7.01 -9.08
C TYR A 192 -4.61 -7.09 -7.55
N LEU A 193 -5.56 -6.43 -6.90
CA LEU A 193 -5.68 -6.41 -5.44
C LEU A 193 -6.47 -7.62 -4.88
N GLY A 194 -6.96 -8.52 -5.75
CA GLY A 194 -7.75 -9.68 -5.33
C GLY A 194 -9.15 -9.35 -4.78
N LEU A 195 -9.62 -8.11 -4.95
CA LEU A 195 -10.93 -7.65 -4.47
C LEU A 195 -12.09 -8.28 -5.23
N GLU A 196 -11.87 -8.80 -6.44
CA GLU A 196 -12.88 -9.55 -7.20
C GLU A 196 -13.43 -10.75 -6.43
N LYS A 197 -12.57 -11.40 -5.61
CA LYS A 197 -12.91 -12.57 -4.79
C LYS A 197 -13.65 -12.23 -3.49
N ARG A 198 -13.62 -10.96 -3.05
CA ARG A 198 -14.27 -10.48 -1.83
C ARG A 198 -15.77 -10.27 -2.09
N LYS A 199 -16.56 -11.34 -1.84
CA LYS A 199 -18.03 -11.32 -1.99
C LYS A 199 -18.73 -10.61 -0.83
N ASP A 200 -18.07 -10.43 0.28
CA ASP A 200 -18.50 -9.70 1.48
C ASP A 200 -18.55 -8.18 1.27
N LEU A 201 -17.83 -7.65 0.27
CA LEU A 201 -17.80 -6.23 -0.05
C LEU A 201 -18.74 -5.91 -1.21
N SER A 202 -19.64 -4.96 -0.99
CA SER A 202 -20.50 -4.43 -2.07
C SER A 202 -19.65 -3.68 -3.12
N LYS A 203 -20.18 -3.50 -4.33
CA LYS A 203 -19.49 -2.77 -5.41
C LYS A 203 -19.13 -1.36 -4.97
N ASN A 204 -20.00 -0.65 -4.30
CA ASN A 204 -19.75 0.71 -3.82
C ASN A 204 -18.60 0.76 -2.80
N VAL A 205 -18.56 -0.18 -1.87
CA VAL A 205 -17.45 -0.26 -0.88
C VAL A 205 -16.12 -0.51 -1.59
N LYS A 206 -16.09 -1.38 -2.61
CA LYS A 206 -14.88 -1.61 -3.41
C LYS A 206 -14.44 -0.36 -4.17
N LEU A 207 -15.37 0.34 -4.81
CA LEU A 207 -15.10 1.59 -5.54
C LEU A 207 -14.55 2.68 -4.59
N THR A 208 -15.16 2.84 -3.42
CA THR A 208 -14.68 3.77 -2.39
C THR A 208 -13.28 3.42 -1.93
N LEU A 209 -13.04 2.15 -1.62
CA LEU A 209 -11.71 1.68 -1.21
C LEU A 209 -10.67 1.97 -2.28
N ILE A 210 -10.92 1.58 -3.53
CA ILE A 210 -9.99 1.81 -4.65
C ILE A 210 -9.71 3.29 -4.83
N ASN A 211 -10.76 4.13 -4.83
CA ASN A 211 -10.59 5.57 -4.96
C ASN A 211 -9.70 6.14 -3.83
N ASN A 212 -9.96 5.75 -2.58
CA ASN A 212 -9.18 6.21 -1.44
C ASN A 212 -7.71 5.77 -1.52
N LEU A 213 -7.45 4.52 -1.91
CA LEU A 213 -6.09 4.02 -2.10
C LEU A 213 -5.35 4.77 -3.21
N VAL A 214 -6.01 5.04 -4.34
CA VAL A 214 -5.43 5.82 -5.45
C VAL A 214 -5.12 7.25 -5.00
N GLN A 215 -6.05 7.91 -4.29
CA GLN A 215 -5.83 9.25 -3.76
C GLN A 215 -4.63 9.28 -2.79
N GLN A 216 -4.52 8.33 -1.88
CA GLN A 216 -3.39 8.23 -0.95
C GLN A 216 -2.06 8.00 -1.70
N ALA A 217 -2.03 7.09 -2.68
CA ALA A 217 -0.83 6.86 -3.49
C ALA A 217 -0.39 8.12 -4.27
N CYS A 218 -1.36 8.94 -4.74
CA CYS A 218 -1.10 10.16 -5.48
C CYS A 218 -0.90 11.40 -4.59
N SER A 219 -1.07 11.29 -3.27
CA SER A 219 -0.90 12.42 -2.33
C SER A 219 0.56 12.71 -1.99
N LEU A 220 1.50 11.83 -2.34
CA LEU A 220 2.91 12.00 -2.00
C LEU A 220 3.60 12.98 -2.95
N VAL A 221 4.29 13.94 -2.35
CA VAL A 221 5.23 14.84 -3.03
C VAL A 221 6.64 14.48 -2.61
N VAL A 222 7.55 14.41 -3.56
CA VAL A 222 8.94 14.04 -3.33
C VAL A 222 9.88 15.18 -3.73
N SER A 223 10.86 15.43 -2.89
CA SER A 223 12.03 16.26 -3.18
C SER A 223 13.26 15.37 -3.11
N ILE A 224 14.15 15.48 -4.10
CA ILE A 224 15.34 14.65 -4.21
C ILE A 224 16.53 15.55 -4.39
N ASP A 225 17.53 15.38 -3.54
CA ASP A 225 18.86 15.94 -3.72
C ASP A 225 19.85 14.79 -3.84
N TRP A 226 20.31 14.55 -5.08
CA TRP A 226 21.16 13.42 -5.39
C TRP A 226 22.56 13.91 -5.77
N PRO A 227 23.59 13.55 -5.01
CA PRO A 227 24.95 13.98 -5.30
C PRO A 227 25.51 13.27 -6.54
N GLN A 228 26.55 13.82 -7.10
CA GLN A 228 27.30 13.15 -8.17
C GLN A 228 27.78 11.78 -7.71
N GLN A 229 27.55 10.76 -8.53
CA GLN A 229 27.93 9.38 -8.25
C GLN A 229 28.61 8.76 -9.48
N GLY A 230 29.92 8.65 -9.44
CA GLY A 230 30.70 8.18 -10.59
C GLY A 230 30.54 9.12 -11.80
N MET A 231 30.06 8.59 -12.92
CA MET A 231 29.79 9.36 -14.13
C MET A 231 28.41 10.04 -14.12
N LEU A 232 27.52 9.66 -13.21
CA LEU A 232 26.21 10.28 -13.09
C LEU A 232 26.35 11.65 -12.42
N LYS A 233 25.94 12.70 -13.12
CA LYS A 233 25.91 14.07 -12.56
C LYS A 233 24.88 14.15 -11.44
N GLY A 234 25.18 14.93 -10.41
CA GLY A 234 24.21 15.25 -9.36
C GLY A 234 23.00 15.97 -9.95
N PHE A 235 21.83 15.73 -9.34
CA PHE A 235 20.57 16.38 -9.71
C PHE A 235 19.75 16.71 -8.48
N SER A 236 18.87 17.70 -8.62
CA SER A 236 17.93 18.10 -7.57
C SER A 236 16.53 18.24 -8.16
N ILE A 237 15.55 17.69 -7.46
CA ILE A 237 14.11 17.80 -7.76
C ILE A 237 13.45 18.40 -6.54
N LYS A 238 12.67 19.45 -6.70
CA LYS A 238 11.96 20.13 -5.61
C LYS A 238 10.45 19.99 -5.82
N GLY A 239 9.76 19.40 -4.85
CA GLY A 239 8.31 19.42 -4.76
C GLY A 239 7.57 18.76 -5.93
N SER A 240 8.10 17.67 -6.51
CA SER A 240 7.42 16.90 -7.57
C SER A 240 6.44 15.90 -6.97
N ARG A 241 5.24 15.76 -7.53
CA ARG A 241 4.37 14.64 -7.18
C ARG A 241 5.04 13.32 -7.53
N LEU A 242 4.87 12.31 -6.68
CA LEU A 242 5.36 10.97 -7.00
C LEU A 242 4.55 10.38 -8.18
N TRP A 243 3.23 10.52 -8.09
CA TRP A 243 2.28 10.19 -9.15
C TRP A 243 1.32 11.36 -9.34
N GLU A 244 1.13 11.79 -10.57
CA GLU A 244 0.14 12.80 -10.92
C GLU A 244 -1.16 12.09 -11.30
N LEU A 245 -2.20 12.31 -10.53
CA LEU A 245 -3.56 11.91 -10.89
C LEU A 245 -4.12 12.95 -11.86
N VAL A 246 -3.98 12.69 -13.15
CA VAL A 246 -4.35 13.63 -14.22
C VAL A 246 -5.87 13.74 -14.33
N GLN A 247 -6.57 12.59 -14.26
CA GLN A 247 -8.02 12.55 -14.40
C GLN A 247 -8.61 11.37 -13.63
N VAL A 248 -9.79 11.58 -13.06
CA VAL A 248 -10.66 10.52 -12.53
C VAL A 248 -11.98 10.59 -13.28
N GLN A 249 -12.26 9.58 -14.09
CA GLN A 249 -13.53 9.44 -14.78
C GLN A 249 -14.46 8.53 -13.99
N ARG A 250 -15.64 9.03 -13.66
CA ARG A 250 -16.69 8.30 -12.96
C ARG A 250 -17.69 7.75 -13.97
N HIS A 251 -17.95 6.44 -13.89
CA HIS A 251 -18.90 5.77 -14.78
C HIS A 251 -20.21 5.54 -14.05
N PHE A 252 -21.25 6.10 -14.62
CA PHE A 252 -22.59 5.98 -14.07
C PHE A 252 -23.43 5.05 -14.93
N GLN A 253 -24.32 4.37 -14.25
CA GLN A 253 -25.40 3.64 -14.86
C GLN A 253 -26.70 4.34 -14.48
N GLU A 254 -27.60 4.52 -15.44
CA GLU A 254 -28.90 5.14 -15.24
C GLU A 254 -29.98 4.05 -15.25
N ASP A 255 -30.84 4.04 -14.24
CA ASP A 255 -31.99 3.12 -14.21
C ASP A 255 -33.16 3.65 -15.06
N ASN A 256 -34.23 2.86 -15.16
CA ASN A 256 -35.41 3.22 -15.94
C ASN A 256 -36.15 4.46 -15.39
N LEU A 257 -35.78 4.94 -14.18
CA LEU A 257 -36.35 6.14 -13.56
C LEU A 257 -35.45 7.35 -13.75
N GLY A 258 -34.34 7.22 -14.48
CA GLY A 258 -33.33 8.26 -14.66
C GLY A 258 -32.40 8.48 -13.45
N CYS A 259 -32.41 7.56 -12.49
CA CYS A 259 -31.50 7.63 -11.35
C CYS A 259 -30.11 7.13 -11.73
N LYS A 260 -29.08 7.93 -11.45
CA LYS A 260 -27.68 7.60 -11.71
C LYS A 260 -27.04 6.96 -10.49
N TYR A 261 -26.31 5.88 -10.70
CA TYR A 261 -25.48 5.24 -9.69
C TYR A 261 -24.09 4.93 -10.22
N LEU A 262 -23.10 5.10 -9.37
CA LEU A 262 -21.70 4.88 -9.73
C LEU A 262 -21.43 3.39 -9.90
N VAL A 263 -20.96 2.99 -11.08
CA VAL A 263 -20.67 1.58 -11.41
C VAL A 263 -19.20 1.32 -11.67
N GLY A 264 -18.40 2.37 -11.84
CA GLY A 264 -16.97 2.23 -12.13
C GLY A 264 -16.19 3.51 -12.04
N LEU A 265 -14.88 3.35 -12.02
CA LEU A 265 -13.89 4.42 -11.97
C LEU A 265 -12.77 4.11 -12.97
N THR A 266 -12.33 5.13 -13.69
CA THR A 266 -11.11 5.07 -14.51
C THR A 266 -10.18 6.19 -14.06
N PHE A 267 -8.92 5.85 -13.88
CA PHE A 267 -7.87 6.75 -13.43
C PHE A 267 -6.83 6.91 -14.52
N LYS A 268 -6.51 8.15 -14.87
CA LYS A 268 -5.42 8.51 -15.74
C LYS A 268 -4.28 9.07 -14.91
N ILE A 269 -3.13 8.43 -14.96
CA ILE A 269 -2.01 8.67 -14.05
C ILE A 269 -0.73 8.82 -14.85
N ARG A 270 0.15 9.70 -14.36
CA ARG A 270 1.49 9.95 -14.91
C ARG A 270 2.52 9.89 -13.80
N ALA A 271 3.72 9.37 -14.11
CA ALA A 271 4.81 9.44 -13.14
C ALA A 271 5.34 10.88 -13.05
N GLY A 272 5.79 11.28 -11.85
CA GLY A 272 6.41 12.59 -11.66
C GLY A 272 7.83 12.66 -12.26
N VAL A 273 8.45 13.84 -12.14
CA VAL A 273 9.78 14.14 -12.70
C VAL A 273 10.89 13.19 -12.21
N TRP A 274 10.73 12.57 -11.04
CA TRP A 274 11.67 11.56 -10.54
C TRP A 274 11.95 10.44 -11.54
N ALA A 275 10.96 10.11 -12.40
CA ALA A 275 11.08 9.04 -13.38
C ALA A 275 12.13 9.34 -14.49
N GLN A 276 12.43 10.62 -14.76
CA GLN A 276 13.50 11.00 -15.68
C GLN A 276 14.87 10.52 -15.22
N TYR A 277 15.06 10.41 -13.90
CA TYR A 277 16.34 10.04 -13.30
C TYR A 277 16.41 8.57 -12.87
N PHE A 278 15.27 7.88 -12.75
CA PHE A 278 15.23 6.50 -12.25
C PHE A 278 14.58 5.49 -13.21
N LEU A 279 13.90 5.94 -14.27
CA LEU A 279 13.22 5.11 -15.27
C LEU A 279 13.55 5.49 -16.71
N ASN A 280 14.58 6.24 -16.96
CA ASN A 280 14.98 6.67 -18.29
C ASN A 280 15.97 5.68 -18.89
N LYS A 281 15.50 4.79 -19.77
CA LYS A 281 16.32 3.78 -20.44
C LYS A 281 17.42 4.40 -21.33
N GLN A 282 17.09 5.48 -22.04
CA GLN A 282 18.03 6.14 -22.93
C GLN A 282 19.13 6.85 -22.13
N ALA A 283 18.75 7.65 -21.15
CA ALA A 283 19.69 8.33 -20.27
C ALA A 283 20.55 7.35 -19.45
N CYS A 284 20.02 6.17 -19.14
CA CYS A 284 20.81 5.11 -18.49
C CYS A 284 21.93 4.58 -19.40
N LYS A 285 21.66 4.39 -20.70
CA LYS A 285 22.69 4.01 -21.67
C LYS A 285 23.77 5.10 -21.81
N GLU A 286 23.37 6.35 -21.69
CA GLU A 286 24.25 7.53 -21.71
C GLU A 286 24.92 7.80 -20.35
N ARG A 287 24.65 6.98 -19.32
CA ARG A 287 25.14 7.10 -17.95
C ARG A 287 24.76 8.43 -17.27
N THR A 288 23.61 8.97 -17.60
CA THR A 288 23.07 10.22 -17.03
C THR A 288 21.88 9.99 -16.11
N ALA A 289 21.31 8.78 -16.07
CA ALA A 289 20.22 8.38 -15.19
C ALA A 289 20.36 6.94 -14.72
N PHE A 290 19.60 6.57 -13.70
CA PHE A 290 19.44 5.19 -13.27
C PHE A 290 18.30 4.51 -14.05
N TYR A 291 18.39 3.20 -14.22
CA TYR A 291 17.28 2.38 -14.69
C TYR A 291 17.23 1.11 -13.84
N GLN A 292 16.41 1.16 -12.79
CA GLN A 292 16.28 0.08 -11.83
C GLN A 292 14.91 -0.56 -11.96
N TYR A 293 14.87 -1.85 -12.26
CA TYR A 293 13.63 -2.61 -12.34
C TYR A 293 13.76 -3.95 -11.62
N GLY A 294 12.64 -4.47 -11.17
CA GLY A 294 12.49 -5.76 -10.53
C GLY A 294 11.32 -6.54 -11.13
N SER A 295 11.02 -7.69 -10.56
CA SER A 295 9.82 -8.46 -10.87
C SER A 295 8.81 -8.28 -9.74
N LEU A 296 7.58 -7.88 -10.06
CA LEU A 296 6.45 -7.78 -9.13
C LEU A 296 5.59 -9.03 -9.26
N PRO A 297 5.58 -9.95 -8.29
CA PRO A 297 4.67 -11.08 -8.30
C PRO A 297 3.23 -10.61 -8.00
N LYS A 298 2.25 -11.11 -8.77
CA LYS A 298 0.83 -10.83 -8.49
C LYS A 298 0.41 -11.36 -7.12
N SER A 299 0.96 -12.51 -6.71
CA SER A 299 0.73 -13.12 -5.40
C SER A 299 1.05 -12.18 -4.25
N LEU A 300 2.12 -11.37 -4.34
CA LEU A 300 2.50 -10.42 -3.31
C LEU A 300 1.39 -9.39 -3.06
N LEU A 301 0.81 -8.82 -4.12
CA LEU A 301 -0.27 -7.83 -3.99
C LEU A 301 -1.49 -8.43 -3.28
N THR A 302 -1.93 -9.62 -3.72
CA THR A 302 -3.09 -10.30 -3.13
C THR A 302 -2.83 -10.75 -1.70
N THR A 303 -1.61 -11.16 -1.37
CA THR A 303 -1.23 -11.54 -0.01
C THR A 303 -1.25 -10.34 0.92
N VAL A 304 -0.60 -9.23 0.56
CA VAL A 304 -0.64 -8.00 1.37
C VAL A 304 -2.09 -7.58 1.65
N MET A 305 -2.95 -7.63 0.63
CA MET A 305 -4.39 -7.32 0.77
C MET A 305 -5.15 -8.28 1.68
N SER A 306 -4.69 -9.50 1.88
CA SER A 306 -5.35 -10.50 2.74
C SER A 306 -4.87 -10.48 4.18
N ILE A 307 -3.59 -10.19 4.42
CA ILE A 307 -2.96 -10.32 5.75
C ILE A 307 -2.83 -9.01 6.54
N TRP A 308 -2.98 -7.85 5.90
CA TRP A 308 -2.62 -6.54 6.47
C TRP A 308 -3.29 -6.21 7.81
N GLN A 309 -4.50 -6.71 8.07
CA GLN A 309 -5.21 -6.45 9.32
C GLN A 309 -4.72 -7.31 10.48
N GLN A 310 -4.51 -8.60 10.22
CA GLN A 310 -4.16 -9.58 11.25
C GLN A 310 -2.65 -9.69 11.46
N HIS A 311 -1.89 -9.49 10.38
CA HIS A 311 -0.44 -9.66 10.33
C HIS A 311 0.22 -8.45 9.66
N GLU A 312 -0.02 -7.27 10.22
CA GLU A 312 0.53 -6.02 9.66
C GLU A 312 2.06 -6.04 9.59
N GLY A 313 2.74 -6.65 10.59
CA GLY A 313 4.18 -6.84 10.58
C GLY A 313 4.67 -7.66 9.40
N ALA A 314 4.00 -8.78 9.10
CA ALA A 314 4.30 -9.59 7.92
C ALA A 314 4.05 -8.83 6.62
N ALA A 315 2.95 -8.07 6.51
CA ALA A 315 2.66 -7.26 5.33
C ALA A 315 3.73 -6.19 5.09
N ARG A 316 4.20 -5.50 6.14
CA ARG A 316 5.29 -4.52 6.09
C ARG A 316 6.59 -5.16 5.63
N LEU A 317 6.94 -6.32 6.20
CA LEU A 317 8.14 -7.07 5.81
C LEU A 317 8.08 -7.53 4.36
N MET A 318 6.93 -8.01 3.89
CA MET A 318 6.73 -8.45 2.51
C MET A 318 6.99 -7.32 1.50
N LEU A 319 6.44 -6.14 1.74
CA LEU A 319 6.66 -4.95 0.91
C LEU A 319 8.14 -4.53 0.95
N TRP A 320 8.76 -4.51 2.12
CA TRP A 320 10.16 -4.11 2.29
C TRP A 320 11.12 -5.09 1.63
N LEU A 321 10.90 -6.39 1.81
CA LEU A 321 11.74 -7.46 1.28
C LEU A 321 11.69 -7.53 -0.25
N LEU A 322 10.58 -7.17 -0.90
CA LEU A 322 10.49 -7.11 -2.35
C LEU A 322 11.62 -6.27 -2.97
N PHE A 323 11.93 -5.15 -2.37
CA PHE A 323 13.03 -4.28 -2.83
C PHE A 323 14.39 -4.77 -2.33
N LYS A 324 14.46 -5.21 -1.08
CA LYS A 324 15.73 -5.63 -0.46
C LYS A 324 16.34 -6.86 -1.14
N THR A 325 15.51 -7.84 -1.55
CA THR A 325 15.97 -9.04 -2.25
C THR A 325 16.59 -8.75 -3.63
N LYS A 326 16.31 -7.60 -4.22
CA LYS A 326 16.87 -7.17 -5.52
C LYS A 326 18.22 -6.47 -5.42
N MET A 327 18.65 -6.08 -4.21
CA MET A 327 19.89 -5.29 -4.02
C MET A 327 21.17 -6.12 -3.95
N GLY A 328 21.13 -7.45 -4.14
CA GLY A 328 22.33 -8.30 -4.20
C GLY A 328 22.18 -9.68 -3.54
N ALA A 329 23.06 -10.61 -3.89
CA ALA A 329 23.00 -12.01 -3.47
C ALA A 329 23.27 -12.26 -1.98
N SER A 330 23.95 -11.35 -1.28
CA SER A 330 24.30 -11.49 0.15
C SER A 330 23.57 -10.44 0.97
N GLN A 331 22.37 -10.78 1.44
CA GLN A 331 21.52 -9.77 2.10
C GLN A 331 21.81 -9.66 3.61
N ARG A 332 22.18 -10.74 4.28
CA ARG A 332 22.47 -10.80 5.73
C ARG A 332 21.68 -9.77 6.54
N ILE A 333 20.37 -9.96 6.60
CA ILE A 333 19.48 -9.01 7.28
C ILE A 333 19.44 -9.35 8.76
N THR A 334 19.71 -8.37 9.62
CA THR A 334 19.63 -8.58 11.08
C THR A 334 18.19 -8.62 11.56
N VAL A 335 17.90 -9.45 12.57
CA VAL A 335 16.59 -9.54 13.20
C VAL A 335 16.12 -8.18 13.74
N PRO A 336 16.96 -7.36 14.41
CA PRO A 336 16.56 -6.00 14.81
C PRO A 336 16.10 -5.11 13.65
N THR A 337 16.72 -5.24 12.46
CA THR A 337 16.28 -4.48 11.28
C THR A 337 14.90 -4.92 10.84
N LEU A 338 14.63 -6.24 10.80
CA LEU A 338 13.29 -6.75 10.46
C LEU A 338 12.24 -6.31 11.47
N MET A 339 12.54 -6.41 12.76
CA MET A 339 11.62 -5.96 13.83
C MET A 339 11.35 -4.46 13.73
N ARG A 340 12.36 -3.65 13.39
CA ARG A 340 12.21 -2.19 13.20
C ARG A 340 11.26 -1.89 12.04
N VAL A 341 11.41 -2.58 10.93
CA VAL A 341 10.53 -2.43 9.76
C VAL A 341 9.11 -2.88 10.08
N ALA A 342 8.96 -4.00 10.79
CA ALA A 342 7.65 -4.57 11.11
C ALA A 342 6.89 -3.76 12.16
N TYR A 343 7.56 -3.30 13.21
CA TYR A 343 6.89 -2.79 14.42
C TYR A 343 7.30 -1.37 14.82
N GLY A 344 8.36 -0.82 14.25
CA GLY A 344 8.92 0.49 14.60
C GLY A 344 9.89 0.44 15.79
N GLU A 345 10.70 1.49 15.92
CA GLU A 345 11.74 1.60 16.96
C GLU A 345 11.17 1.66 18.37
N GLU A 346 10.03 2.35 18.54
CA GLU A 346 9.39 2.54 19.84
C GLU A 346 8.97 1.22 20.49
N LYS A 347 8.33 0.31 19.74
CA LYS A 347 7.94 -1.00 20.24
C LYS A 347 9.14 -1.86 20.62
N ILE A 348 10.24 -1.76 19.89
CA ILE A 348 11.49 -2.44 20.22
C ILE A 348 12.06 -1.88 21.53
N ALA A 349 12.12 -0.56 21.66
CA ALA A 349 12.61 0.11 22.87
C ALA A 349 11.76 -0.26 24.10
N GLN A 350 10.44 -0.35 23.95
CA GLN A 350 9.52 -0.81 24.98
C GLN A 350 9.80 -2.29 25.37
N ALA A 351 9.97 -3.17 24.37
CA ALA A 351 10.30 -4.57 24.61
C ALA A 351 11.67 -4.76 25.28
N CYS A 352 12.64 -3.88 25.03
CA CYS A 352 13.93 -3.88 25.74
C CYS A 352 13.77 -3.57 27.23
N ARG A 353 12.82 -2.72 27.60
CA ARG A 353 12.59 -2.28 28.99
C ARG A 353 11.65 -3.23 29.75
N GLN A 354 10.62 -3.78 29.10
CA GLN A 354 9.53 -4.52 29.72
C GLN A 354 9.53 -5.99 29.30
N ARG A 355 9.55 -6.91 30.28
CA ARG A 355 9.65 -8.36 30.04
C ARG A 355 8.41 -8.91 29.29
N GLU A 356 7.22 -8.45 29.62
CA GLU A 356 5.99 -8.97 29.01
C GLU A 356 5.84 -8.47 27.57
N GLU A 357 6.17 -7.21 27.29
CA GLU A 357 6.19 -6.69 25.93
C GLU A 357 7.24 -7.41 25.06
N ARG A 358 8.38 -7.77 25.65
CA ARG A 358 9.41 -8.59 24.99
C ARG A 358 8.88 -9.95 24.56
N LYS A 359 8.18 -10.66 25.45
CA LYS A 359 7.57 -11.96 25.14
C LYS A 359 6.50 -11.83 24.06
N ARG A 360 5.69 -10.79 24.15
CA ARG A 360 4.63 -10.50 23.18
C ARG A 360 5.21 -10.22 21.79
N LEU A 361 6.21 -9.33 21.72
CA LEU A 361 6.86 -8.96 20.45
C LEU A 361 7.56 -10.16 19.81
N LEU A 362 8.22 -11.00 20.62
CA LEU A 362 8.84 -12.25 20.13
C LEU A 362 7.82 -13.16 19.45
N ARG A 363 6.70 -13.46 20.12
CA ARG A 363 5.66 -14.33 19.57
C ARG A 363 5.08 -13.75 18.29
N THR A 364 4.81 -12.44 18.27
CA THR A 364 4.31 -11.76 17.09
C THR A 364 5.29 -11.85 15.91
N PHE A 365 6.59 -11.64 16.19
CA PHE A 365 7.62 -11.72 15.15
C PHE A 365 7.79 -13.14 14.57
N GLU A 366 7.80 -14.16 15.45
CA GLU A 366 7.88 -15.56 15.02
C GLU A 366 6.67 -15.96 14.16
N HIS A 367 5.48 -15.49 14.54
CA HIS A 367 4.25 -15.73 13.78
C HIS A 367 4.22 -14.97 12.46
N ASP A 368 4.70 -13.72 12.43
CA ASP A 368 4.81 -12.96 11.17
C ASP A 368 5.82 -13.62 10.20
N LEU A 369 6.92 -14.19 10.70
CA LEU A 369 7.85 -14.99 9.87
C LEU A 369 7.19 -16.27 9.34
N GLU A 370 6.34 -16.93 10.14
CA GLU A 370 5.57 -18.10 9.72
C GLU A 370 4.60 -17.74 8.58
N VAL A 371 3.88 -16.63 8.72
CA VAL A 371 2.97 -16.11 7.69
C VAL A 371 3.73 -15.82 6.40
N LEU A 372 4.90 -15.17 6.47
CA LEU A 372 5.77 -14.94 5.30
C LEU A 372 6.15 -16.26 4.63
N ASN A 373 6.59 -17.24 5.43
CA ASN A 373 6.99 -18.56 4.92
C ASN A 373 5.82 -19.28 4.24
N HIS A 374 4.62 -19.27 4.84
CA HIS A 374 3.41 -19.85 4.29
C HIS A 374 3.03 -19.22 2.92
N HIS A 375 3.26 -17.94 2.75
CA HIS A 375 3.01 -17.23 1.49
C HIS A 375 4.19 -17.25 0.50
N GLY A 376 5.14 -18.18 0.68
CA GLY A 376 6.22 -18.43 -0.26
C GLY A 376 7.46 -17.56 -0.08
N MET A 377 7.47 -16.66 0.90
CA MET A 377 8.64 -15.84 1.24
C MET A 377 9.45 -16.54 2.33
N LYS A 378 10.17 -17.60 1.92
CA LYS A 378 10.90 -18.49 2.82
C LYS A 378 12.17 -17.83 3.36
N SER A 379 12.34 -17.86 4.68
CA SER A 379 13.53 -17.37 5.37
C SER A 379 14.61 -18.43 5.46
N VAL A 380 15.86 -18.07 5.11
CA VAL A 380 17.04 -18.89 5.32
C VAL A 380 17.81 -18.33 6.51
N PHE A 381 17.77 -19.05 7.63
CA PHE A 381 18.42 -18.61 8.88
C PHE A 381 19.95 -18.77 8.79
N ASP A 382 20.70 -17.85 9.40
CA ASP A 382 22.14 -17.98 9.53
C ASP A 382 22.50 -19.03 10.61
N PRO A 383 23.10 -20.17 10.26
CA PRO A 383 23.35 -21.23 11.24
C PRO A 383 24.28 -20.80 12.39
N VAL A 384 25.08 -19.77 12.18
CA VAL A 384 26.03 -19.27 13.20
C VAL A 384 25.33 -18.34 14.21
N THR A 385 24.56 -17.38 13.71
CA THR A 385 23.94 -16.34 14.56
C THR A 385 22.48 -16.61 14.89
N TYR A 386 21.82 -17.49 14.13
CA TYR A 386 20.44 -17.90 14.32
C TYR A 386 20.32 -19.44 14.33
N PRO A 387 21.01 -20.10 15.31
CA PRO A 387 21.02 -21.56 15.36
C PRO A 387 19.64 -22.14 15.67
N PRO A 388 19.40 -23.44 15.38
CA PRO A 388 18.10 -24.11 15.57
C PRO A 388 17.52 -23.93 16.99
N THR A 389 18.35 -23.82 18.01
CA THR A 389 17.91 -23.65 19.40
C THR A 389 17.09 -22.39 19.66
N ILE A 390 17.26 -21.34 18.87
CA ILE A 390 16.49 -20.08 18.99
C ILE A 390 15.52 -19.85 17.83
N GLN A 391 15.52 -20.71 16.82
CA GLN A 391 14.58 -20.63 15.70
C GLN A 391 13.14 -20.85 16.16
N PRO A 392 12.15 -20.32 15.42
CA PRO A 392 10.74 -20.64 15.66
C PRO A 392 10.47 -22.13 15.52
N LEU A 393 9.49 -22.64 16.29
CA LEU A 393 9.16 -24.07 16.28
C LEU A 393 8.76 -24.56 14.89
N TRP A 394 7.98 -23.79 14.14
CA TRP A 394 7.57 -24.15 12.79
C TRP A 394 8.75 -24.39 11.84
N ALA A 395 9.85 -23.65 12.00
CA ALA A 395 11.03 -23.81 11.16
C ALA A 395 11.80 -25.12 11.48
N ARG A 396 11.74 -25.55 12.73
CA ARG A 396 12.37 -26.81 13.19
C ARG A 396 11.53 -28.04 12.84
N ILE A 397 10.21 -27.90 12.78
CA ILE A 397 9.30 -29.00 12.42
C ILE A 397 9.47 -29.44 10.95
N VAL A 398 9.93 -28.54 10.07
CA VAL A 398 10.21 -28.88 8.66
C VAL A 398 11.28 -29.97 8.51
N ASP A 399 12.16 -30.13 9.50
CA ASP A 399 13.21 -31.14 9.50
C ASP A 399 12.71 -32.55 9.90
N ILE A 400 11.43 -32.69 10.27
CA ILE A 400 10.82 -34.00 10.57
C ILE A 400 10.58 -34.73 9.24
N PRO A 401 11.12 -35.96 9.06
CA PRO A 401 10.88 -36.75 7.87
C PRO A 401 9.39 -37.04 7.63
N GLU A 402 8.97 -37.08 6.37
CA GLU A 402 7.60 -37.44 5.99
C GLU A 402 7.32 -38.92 6.11
N ASP A 403 8.36 -39.78 6.00
CA ASP A 403 8.24 -41.22 6.17
C ASP A 403 7.97 -41.56 7.64
N PRO A 404 6.97 -42.41 7.93
CA PRO A 404 6.59 -42.75 9.29
C PRO A 404 7.69 -43.43 10.12
N ASP A 405 8.50 -44.26 9.51
CA ASP A 405 9.56 -44.98 10.22
C ASP A 405 10.75 -44.06 10.50
N GLU A 406 11.13 -43.22 9.54
CA GLU A 406 12.15 -42.21 9.71
C GLU A 406 11.69 -41.14 10.73
N ALA A 407 10.40 -40.74 10.72
CA ALA A 407 9.83 -39.81 11.70
C ALA A 407 9.87 -40.39 13.11
N LEU A 408 9.59 -41.72 13.26
CA LEU A 408 9.68 -42.39 14.55
C LEU A 408 11.13 -42.38 15.07
N GLU A 409 12.09 -42.69 14.22
CA GLU A 409 13.52 -42.67 14.56
C GLU A 409 13.97 -41.23 14.94
N PHE A 410 13.49 -40.22 14.20
CA PHE A 410 13.72 -38.84 14.51
C PHE A 410 13.23 -38.47 15.94
N TRP A 411 12.00 -38.89 16.30
CA TRP A 411 11.43 -38.58 17.63
C TRP A 411 12.12 -39.35 18.76
N ILE A 412 12.59 -40.59 18.51
CA ILE A 412 13.39 -41.35 19.47
C ILE A 412 14.73 -40.67 19.71
N ASN A 413 15.38 -40.18 18.66
CA ASN A 413 16.63 -39.46 18.74
C ASN A 413 16.48 -38.10 19.42
N ASP A 414 15.40 -37.35 19.10
CA ASP A 414 15.08 -36.07 19.78
C ASP A 414 14.82 -36.31 21.27
N GLY A 415 14.08 -37.37 21.64
CA GLY A 415 13.79 -37.73 23.02
C GLY A 415 15.01 -38.11 23.87
N SER A 416 16.05 -38.65 23.24
CA SER A 416 17.32 -39.04 23.89
C SER A 416 18.37 -37.93 23.87
N GLY A 417 18.18 -36.87 23.10
CA GLY A 417 19.11 -35.74 22.96
C GLY A 417 19.12 -34.81 24.17
N THR A 418 20.22 -34.07 24.28
CA THR A 418 20.40 -33.02 25.32
C THR A 418 19.60 -31.75 25.04
N SER A 419 19.07 -31.59 23.80
CA SER A 419 18.25 -30.46 23.36
C SER A 419 17.12 -31.00 22.51
N ARG A 420 15.91 -31.03 23.06
CA ARG A 420 14.72 -31.57 22.38
C ARG A 420 14.04 -30.50 21.54
N LEU A 421 13.37 -30.93 20.47
CA LEU A 421 12.56 -30.03 19.64
C LEU A 421 11.50 -29.27 20.44
N THR A 422 10.93 -29.92 21.46
CA THR A 422 9.92 -29.37 22.36
C THR A 422 10.49 -28.63 23.56
N ASP A 423 11.81 -28.56 23.72
CA ASP A 423 12.42 -27.87 24.84
C ASP A 423 12.04 -26.37 24.86
N VAL A 424 11.87 -25.88 26.07
CA VAL A 424 11.57 -24.47 26.33
C VAL A 424 12.70 -23.61 25.77
N SER A 425 12.33 -22.53 25.08
CA SER A 425 13.26 -21.55 24.53
C SER A 425 14.38 -21.20 25.52
N PRO A 426 15.64 -21.14 25.08
CA PRO A 426 16.78 -20.94 25.96
C PRO A 426 16.65 -19.62 26.74
N ARG A 427 17.18 -19.60 27.96
CA ARG A 427 17.29 -18.36 28.73
C ARG A 427 18.09 -17.33 27.95
N GLY A 428 17.56 -16.11 27.81
CA GLY A 428 18.23 -15.05 27.05
C GLY A 428 17.97 -15.08 25.53
N LYS A 429 16.99 -15.84 25.03
CA LYS A 429 16.61 -15.89 23.61
C LYS A 429 16.52 -14.50 22.96
N TRP A 430 15.96 -13.50 23.67
CA TRP A 430 15.90 -12.13 23.18
C TRP A 430 17.26 -11.57 22.78
N ASN A 431 18.27 -11.68 23.65
CA ASN A 431 19.59 -11.14 23.42
C ASN A 431 20.30 -11.86 22.25
N LEU A 432 20.05 -13.16 22.11
CA LEU A 432 20.54 -13.94 20.98
C LEU A 432 19.90 -13.48 19.67
N LEU A 433 18.58 -13.27 19.66
CA LEU A 433 17.84 -12.78 18.51
C LEU A 433 18.23 -11.35 18.10
N MET A 434 18.57 -10.48 19.07
CA MET A 434 19.06 -9.13 18.76
C MET A 434 20.41 -9.14 18.02
N ASN A 435 21.15 -10.26 18.05
CA ASN A 435 22.37 -10.46 17.29
C ASN A 435 22.19 -11.40 16.09
N ALA A 436 21.03 -12.00 15.93
CA ALA A 436 20.73 -12.97 14.90
C ALA A 436 20.56 -12.33 13.51
N ARG A 437 20.81 -13.14 12.48
CA ARG A 437 20.71 -12.74 11.07
C ARG A 437 19.92 -13.77 10.28
N ILE A 438 19.24 -13.29 9.27
CA ILE A 438 18.66 -14.10 8.20
C ILE A 438 19.52 -13.86 6.95
N LEU A 439 19.98 -14.93 6.32
CA LEU A 439 20.89 -14.87 5.18
C LEU A 439 20.17 -14.34 3.93
N SER A 440 18.99 -14.84 3.69
CA SER A 440 18.18 -14.47 2.52
C SER A 440 16.71 -14.80 2.73
N PHE A 441 15.87 -14.19 1.90
CA PHE A 441 14.47 -14.57 1.69
C PHE A 441 14.28 -14.95 0.23
N SER A 442 13.56 -16.04 -0.05
CA SER A 442 13.06 -16.32 -1.39
C SER A 442 11.84 -15.43 -1.64
N LEU A 443 11.60 -15.04 -2.90
CA LEU A 443 10.35 -14.40 -3.30
C LEU A 443 9.37 -15.46 -3.82
N PRO A 444 8.05 -15.28 -3.63
CA PRO A 444 7.04 -16.20 -4.13
C PRO A 444 6.93 -16.23 -5.65
#